data_77705e7c68fd52df059806e5dea8a682
#
_entry.id   77705e7c68fd52df059806e5dea8a682
#
_cell.length_a   1.000
_cell.length_b   1.000
_cell.length_c   1.000
_cell.angle_alpha   90.00
_cell.angle_beta   90.00
_cell.angle_gamma   90.00
#
_symmetry.space_group_name_H-M   'P 1'
#
loop_
_entity.id
_entity.type
_entity.pdbx_description
1 polymer ?
#
loop_
_entity_poly.entity_id
_entity_poly.type
_entity_poly.pdbx_seq_one_letter_code
_entity_poly.pdbx_strand_id
1 'polypeptide(L)'
;GLGIFGAAGMSAEQLETELSWIDERLDGKPYGLDLLIPDNVVGKEESFQPDRLLEAIPRGHIEYTEGILRGQGIDAVGLDKGREEALFIGRNLHPSGAEASMDVAFRHPIRLIANALGVPPDSMLKQAKSKDVAVAALVGAKEHALRQAKAGVDIIVAAGGEAGGHCGVVPTMVLIPEVAEVLEEYPEVALLGAGGIVTGRQMAATMAMGAAGVWTASVWLTTPEAETNPIVKTKMIEATSRDTVRSKSRTGKPSRQLRSLWTDAWEATEAPEPLPMPLQSLVSHPALAKVDKLSQSGHEGAQDLA
;
A
#
# COMPACT_ATOMS: atom_id res chain seq x y z
N GLY A 1 -14.46 9.62 -12.89
CA GLY A 1 -13.27 8.90 -12.46
C GLY A 1 -13.51 7.41 -12.44
N LEU A 2 -12.45 6.63 -12.23
CA LEU A 2 -12.51 5.18 -12.08
C LEU A 2 -12.20 4.84 -10.61
N GLY A 3 -13.08 4.09 -9.94
CA GLY A 3 -12.82 3.54 -8.61
C GLY A 3 -11.82 2.38 -8.71
N ILE A 4 -10.84 2.35 -7.81
CA ILE A 4 -9.86 1.25 -7.74
C ILE A 4 -9.96 0.62 -6.35
N PHE A 5 -10.29 -0.65 -6.31
CA PHE A 5 -10.36 -1.43 -5.08
C PHE A 5 -8.97 -1.95 -4.69
N GLY A 6 -8.52 -1.63 -3.50
CA GLY A 6 -7.23 -2.11 -2.97
C GLY A 6 -7.37 -3.49 -2.32
N ALA A 7 -6.80 -4.52 -2.91
CA ALA A 7 -6.94 -5.90 -2.45
C ALA A 7 -5.64 -6.51 -1.91
N ALA A 8 -4.70 -5.67 -1.49
CA ALA A 8 -3.42 -6.13 -0.97
C ALA A 8 -3.60 -7.04 0.26
N GLY A 9 -3.07 -8.26 0.20
CA GLY A 9 -3.10 -9.22 1.31
C GLY A 9 -4.40 -9.99 1.50
N MET A 10 -5.42 -9.76 0.69
CA MET A 10 -6.65 -10.58 0.70
C MET A 10 -6.37 -11.99 0.17
N SER A 11 -7.06 -12.98 0.74
CA SER A 11 -7.13 -14.30 0.12
C SER A 11 -8.02 -14.26 -1.12
N ALA A 12 -7.85 -15.25 -2.00
CA ALA A 12 -8.71 -15.39 -3.19
C ALA A 12 -10.21 -15.49 -2.82
N GLU A 13 -10.55 -16.15 -1.69
CA GLU A 13 -11.92 -16.27 -1.18
C GLU A 13 -12.48 -14.92 -0.70
N GLN A 14 -11.68 -14.17 0.07
CA GLN A 14 -12.05 -12.82 0.49
C GLN A 14 -12.24 -11.91 -0.72
N LEU A 15 -11.32 -11.96 -1.67
CA LEU A 15 -11.39 -11.16 -2.90
C LEU A 15 -12.65 -11.48 -3.71
N GLU A 16 -13.00 -12.76 -3.88
CA GLU A 16 -14.24 -13.19 -4.56
C GLU A 16 -15.48 -12.60 -3.88
N THR A 17 -15.50 -12.62 -2.54
CA THR A 17 -16.61 -12.07 -1.76
C THR A 17 -16.78 -10.56 -2.00
N GLU A 18 -15.67 -9.81 -1.90
CA GLU A 18 -15.67 -8.36 -2.08
C GLU A 18 -16.02 -7.96 -3.53
N LEU A 19 -15.43 -8.62 -4.53
CA LEU A 19 -15.72 -8.30 -5.93
C LEU A 19 -17.15 -8.64 -6.32
N SER A 20 -17.71 -9.76 -5.82
CA SER A 20 -19.12 -10.09 -6.01
C SER A 20 -20.02 -9.01 -5.39
N TRP A 21 -19.69 -8.53 -4.18
CA TRP A 21 -20.42 -7.45 -3.54
C TRP A 21 -20.35 -6.14 -4.32
N ILE A 22 -19.18 -5.81 -4.90
CA ILE A 22 -18.97 -4.63 -5.75
C ILE A 22 -19.81 -4.75 -7.04
N ASP A 23 -19.75 -5.87 -7.73
CA ASP A 23 -20.46 -6.12 -8.99
C ASP A 23 -21.96 -5.91 -8.85
N GLU A 24 -22.55 -6.41 -7.75
CA GLU A 24 -23.97 -6.24 -7.46
C GLU A 24 -24.41 -4.75 -7.28
N ARG A 25 -23.46 -3.87 -6.88
CA ARG A 25 -23.77 -2.49 -6.48
C ARG A 25 -23.33 -1.42 -7.44
N LEU A 26 -22.45 -1.73 -8.37
CA LEU A 26 -21.94 -0.75 -9.33
C LEU A 26 -22.87 -0.49 -10.52
N ASP A 27 -23.94 -1.29 -10.69
CA ASP A 27 -24.90 -1.13 -11.80
C ASP A 27 -24.17 -1.04 -13.17
N GLY A 28 -23.20 -1.92 -13.39
CA GLY A 28 -22.40 -1.99 -14.61
C GLY A 28 -21.36 -0.88 -14.80
N LYS A 29 -21.13 -0.02 -13.80
CA LYS A 29 -20.08 1.00 -13.88
C LYS A 29 -18.69 0.35 -13.82
N PRO A 30 -17.72 0.89 -14.58
CA PRO A 30 -16.36 0.34 -14.59
C PRO A 30 -15.63 0.59 -13.27
N TYR A 31 -14.82 -0.39 -12.85
CA TYR A 31 -13.89 -0.26 -11.74
C TYR A 31 -12.59 -1.00 -12.03
N GLY A 32 -11.60 -0.78 -11.19
CA GLY A 32 -10.31 -1.46 -11.26
C GLY A 32 -9.94 -2.09 -9.92
N LEU A 33 -8.87 -2.85 -9.95
CA LEU A 33 -8.32 -3.57 -8.82
C LEU A 33 -6.84 -3.24 -8.66
N ASP A 34 -6.37 -3.04 -7.43
CA ASP A 34 -4.95 -2.92 -7.10
C ASP A 34 -4.50 -4.14 -6.29
N LEU A 35 -3.61 -4.92 -6.87
CA LEU A 35 -2.95 -6.05 -6.22
C LEU A 35 -1.53 -5.65 -5.79
N LEU A 36 -0.98 -6.39 -4.86
CA LEU A 36 0.39 -6.23 -4.42
C LEU A 36 1.18 -7.51 -4.73
N ILE A 37 1.90 -7.50 -5.84
CA ILE A 37 2.72 -8.63 -6.28
C ILE A 37 4.18 -8.16 -6.33
N PRO A 38 4.96 -8.37 -5.27
CA PRO A 38 6.32 -7.88 -5.21
C PRO A 38 7.27 -8.68 -6.13
N ASP A 39 8.14 -7.96 -6.85
CA ASP A 39 9.22 -8.58 -7.66
C ASP A 39 10.22 -9.36 -6.80
N ASN A 40 10.53 -8.81 -5.61
CA ASN A 40 11.52 -9.35 -4.69
C ASN A 40 10.86 -9.60 -3.33
N VAL A 41 10.58 -10.87 -3.04
CA VAL A 41 10.20 -11.35 -1.71
C VAL A 41 11.33 -12.21 -1.17
N VAL A 42 11.69 -12.03 0.09
CA VAL A 42 12.62 -12.95 0.75
C VAL A 42 12.02 -14.37 0.69
N GLY A 43 12.75 -15.32 0.11
CA GLY A 43 12.27 -16.70 -0.07
C GLY A 43 11.48 -16.96 -1.37
N LYS A 44 11.57 -16.08 -2.38
CA LYS A 44 10.84 -16.22 -3.67
C LYS A 44 11.14 -17.54 -4.39
N GLU A 45 12.33 -18.11 -4.22
CA GLU A 45 12.79 -19.36 -4.84
C GLU A 45 12.50 -20.60 -3.97
N GLU A 46 12.12 -20.42 -2.71
CA GLU A 46 11.78 -21.48 -1.76
C GLU A 46 10.28 -21.48 -1.48
N SER A 47 9.72 -22.63 -1.08
CA SER A 47 8.37 -22.67 -0.53
C SER A 47 8.25 -21.71 0.63
N PHE A 48 7.15 -20.94 0.69
CA PHE A 48 6.87 -20.01 1.79
C PHE A 48 6.99 -20.76 3.13
N GLN A 49 7.96 -20.36 3.96
CA GLN A 49 8.26 -21.00 5.24
C GLN A 49 7.95 -20.03 6.39
N PRO A 50 6.68 -19.98 6.86
CA PRO A 50 6.23 -19.05 7.89
C PRO A 50 7.06 -19.14 9.18
N ASP A 51 7.40 -20.35 9.62
CA ASP A 51 8.14 -20.56 10.88
C ASP A 51 9.52 -19.89 10.84
N ARG A 52 10.23 -20.01 9.72
CA ARG A 52 11.54 -19.35 9.55
C ARG A 52 11.45 -17.83 9.59
N LEU A 53 10.35 -17.25 9.12
CA LEU A 53 10.14 -15.79 9.19
C LEU A 53 9.94 -15.34 10.64
N LEU A 54 9.19 -16.10 11.44
CA LEU A 54 9.01 -15.80 12.86
C LEU A 54 10.31 -15.96 13.64
N GLU A 55 11.07 -17.02 13.40
CA GLU A 55 12.37 -17.27 14.02
C GLU A 55 13.41 -16.20 13.65
N ALA A 56 13.29 -15.59 12.46
CA ALA A 56 14.20 -14.53 12.02
C ALA A 56 13.95 -13.18 12.69
N ILE A 57 12.87 -13.01 13.46
CA ILE A 57 12.59 -11.77 14.18
C ILE A 57 13.45 -11.71 15.45
N PRO A 58 14.35 -10.73 15.59
CA PRO A 58 15.12 -10.61 16.81
C PRO A 58 14.23 -10.29 18.01
N ARG A 59 14.45 -10.97 19.11
CA ARG A 59 13.66 -10.81 20.34
C ARG A 59 13.59 -9.34 20.82
N GLY A 60 14.68 -8.59 20.65
CA GLY A 60 14.73 -7.17 21.02
C GLY A 60 13.69 -6.31 20.28
N HIS A 61 13.32 -6.63 19.02
CA HIS A 61 12.29 -5.91 18.28
C HIS A 61 10.89 -6.22 18.83
N ILE A 62 10.66 -7.46 19.24
CA ILE A 62 9.41 -7.87 19.89
C ILE A 62 9.25 -7.14 21.22
N GLU A 63 10.29 -7.20 22.07
CA GLU A 63 10.31 -6.56 23.40
C GLU A 63 10.16 -5.04 23.29
N TYR A 64 10.80 -4.42 22.28
CA TYR A 64 10.68 -2.99 22.01
C TYR A 64 9.24 -2.60 21.65
N THR A 65 8.63 -3.33 20.74
CA THR A 65 7.23 -3.10 20.33
C THR A 65 6.26 -3.25 21.51
N GLU A 66 6.44 -4.30 22.31
CA GLU A 66 5.66 -4.50 23.53
C GLU A 66 5.89 -3.38 24.56
N GLY A 67 7.11 -2.86 24.62
CA GLY A 67 7.46 -1.71 25.46
C GLY A 67 6.69 -0.45 25.06
N ILE A 68 6.56 -0.17 23.75
CA ILE A 68 5.75 0.94 23.23
C ILE A 68 4.31 0.81 23.71
N LEU A 69 3.70 -0.36 23.57
CA LEU A 69 2.32 -0.59 24.00
C LEU A 69 2.14 -0.42 25.51
N ARG A 70 3.04 -1.02 26.29
CA ARG A 70 3.00 -0.93 27.78
C ARG A 70 3.17 0.51 28.26
N GLY A 71 4.01 1.31 27.59
CA GLY A 71 4.17 2.73 27.88
C GLY A 71 2.89 3.54 27.72
N GLN A 72 1.94 3.03 26.96
CA GLN A 72 0.61 3.62 26.74
C GLN A 72 -0.52 2.86 27.47
N GLY A 73 -0.18 2.04 28.45
CA GLY A 73 -1.17 1.28 29.22
C GLY A 73 -1.84 0.13 28.49
N ILE A 74 -1.26 -0.32 27.37
CA ILE A 74 -1.78 -1.42 26.54
C ILE A 74 -0.95 -2.68 26.85
N ASP A 75 -1.62 -3.78 27.21
CA ASP A 75 -0.97 -5.07 27.40
C ASP A 75 -0.52 -5.70 26.05
N ALA A 76 0.45 -6.60 26.12
CA ALA A 76 0.98 -7.30 24.94
C ALA A 76 0.31 -8.67 24.69
N VAL A 77 -0.77 -9.00 25.41
CA VAL A 77 -1.47 -10.29 25.26
C VAL A 77 -2.05 -10.43 23.86
N GLY A 78 -1.83 -11.57 23.24
CA GLY A 78 -2.37 -11.93 21.94
C GLY A 78 -1.54 -11.47 20.73
N LEU A 79 -0.40 -10.77 20.92
CA LEU A 79 0.45 -10.35 19.81
C LEU A 79 1.07 -11.53 19.06
N ASP A 80 1.38 -12.65 19.74
CA ASP A 80 1.91 -13.86 19.07
C ASP A 80 0.90 -14.41 18.07
N LYS A 81 -0.37 -14.55 18.50
CA LYS A 81 -1.45 -14.95 17.61
C LYS A 81 -1.62 -13.97 16.45
N GLY A 82 -1.54 -12.68 16.71
CA GLY A 82 -1.59 -11.66 15.67
C GLY A 82 -0.42 -11.76 14.68
N ARG A 83 0.77 -12.22 15.10
CA ARG A 83 1.90 -12.51 14.20
C ARG A 83 1.62 -13.70 13.28
N GLU A 84 1.00 -14.75 13.79
CA GLU A 84 0.55 -15.89 12.98
C GLU A 84 -0.51 -15.47 11.94
N GLU A 85 -1.44 -14.61 12.33
CA GLU A 85 -2.43 -14.04 11.41
C GLU A 85 -1.76 -13.15 10.34
N ALA A 86 -0.76 -12.35 10.71
CA ALA A 86 0.00 -11.53 9.77
C ALA A 86 0.81 -12.36 8.75
N LEU A 87 1.26 -13.57 9.11
CA LEU A 87 1.87 -14.52 8.19
C LEU A 87 0.90 -14.97 7.08
N PHE A 88 -0.38 -15.04 7.37
CA PHE A 88 -1.39 -15.39 6.37
C PHE A 88 -1.46 -14.31 5.28
N ILE A 89 -1.38 -13.03 5.66
CA ILE A 89 -1.27 -11.91 4.72
C ILE A 89 0.00 -12.07 3.86
N GLY A 90 1.13 -12.40 4.49
CA GLY A 90 2.40 -12.66 3.80
C GLY A 90 2.31 -13.80 2.76
N ARG A 91 1.53 -14.85 3.04
CA ARG A 91 1.26 -15.94 2.10
C ARG A 91 0.52 -15.44 0.85
N ASN A 92 -0.46 -14.56 1.01
CA ASN A 92 -1.23 -14.01 -0.10
C ASN A 92 -0.39 -13.09 -1.00
N LEU A 93 0.67 -12.49 -0.44
CA LEU A 93 1.66 -11.72 -1.19
C LEU A 93 2.74 -12.58 -1.87
N HIS A 94 2.81 -13.89 -1.57
CA HIS A 94 3.71 -14.82 -2.25
C HIS A 94 3.18 -15.10 -3.67
N PRO A 95 4.04 -15.40 -4.68
CA PRO A 95 3.60 -15.62 -6.06
C PRO A 95 2.43 -16.60 -6.23
N SER A 96 2.40 -17.69 -5.47
CA SER A 96 1.29 -18.67 -5.53
C SER A 96 -0.05 -18.12 -5.04
N GLY A 97 -0.05 -17.26 -4.00
CA GLY A 97 -1.25 -16.58 -3.52
C GLY A 97 -1.71 -15.49 -4.50
N ALA A 98 -0.76 -14.77 -5.08
CA ALA A 98 -1.01 -13.74 -6.08
C ALA A 98 -1.64 -14.31 -7.36
N GLU A 99 -1.23 -15.50 -7.83
CA GLU A 99 -1.87 -16.18 -8.97
C GLU A 99 -3.33 -16.48 -8.70
N ALA A 100 -3.65 -17.05 -7.54
CA ALA A 100 -5.04 -17.33 -7.16
C ALA A 100 -5.88 -16.05 -7.11
N SER A 101 -5.34 -14.95 -6.59
CA SER A 101 -6.02 -13.65 -6.57
C SER A 101 -6.21 -13.06 -7.97
N MET A 102 -5.24 -13.22 -8.88
CA MET A 102 -5.39 -12.83 -10.28
C MET A 102 -6.49 -13.63 -10.98
N ASP A 103 -6.56 -14.93 -10.76
CA ASP A 103 -7.60 -15.79 -11.34
C ASP A 103 -9.00 -15.37 -10.88
N VAL A 104 -9.14 -14.96 -9.62
CA VAL A 104 -10.38 -14.34 -9.12
C VAL A 104 -10.64 -13.04 -9.84
N ALA A 105 -9.70 -12.10 -9.80
CA ALA A 105 -9.85 -10.76 -10.37
C ALA A 105 -10.33 -10.79 -11.82
N PHE A 106 -9.74 -11.66 -12.64
CA PHE A 106 -10.08 -11.76 -14.06
C PHE A 106 -11.40 -12.52 -14.35
N ARG A 107 -12.11 -13.03 -13.36
CA ARG A 107 -13.50 -13.52 -13.53
C ARG A 107 -14.53 -12.38 -13.43
N HIS A 108 -14.15 -11.27 -12.81
CA HIS A 108 -15.00 -10.09 -12.63
C HIS A 108 -14.83 -9.04 -13.74
N PRO A 109 -15.80 -8.14 -13.96
CA PRO A 109 -15.79 -7.17 -15.07
C PRO A 109 -14.89 -5.97 -14.80
N ILE A 110 -13.70 -6.18 -14.23
CA ILE A 110 -12.72 -5.13 -14.02
C ILE A 110 -12.25 -4.54 -15.35
N ARG A 111 -11.89 -3.25 -15.34
CA ARG A 111 -11.37 -2.53 -16.51
C ARG A 111 -9.91 -2.11 -16.36
N LEU A 112 -9.39 -2.25 -15.16
CA LEU A 112 -8.01 -1.96 -14.85
C LEU A 112 -7.53 -2.92 -13.76
N ILE A 113 -6.30 -3.41 -13.88
CA ILE A 113 -5.58 -4.09 -12.80
C ILE A 113 -4.26 -3.38 -12.57
N ALA A 114 -3.98 -3.01 -11.33
CA ALA A 114 -2.73 -2.36 -10.95
C ALA A 114 -1.83 -3.31 -10.15
N ASN A 115 -0.52 -3.13 -10.30
CA ASN A 115 0.47 -3.68 -9.39
C ASN A 115 1.21 -2.55 -8.68
N ALA A 116 1.02 -2.46 -7.36
CA ALA A 116 1.62 -1.40 -6.56
C ALA A 116 3.11 -1.65 -6.21
N LEU A 117 3.67 -2.83 -6.49
CA LEU A 117 5.03 -3.15 -6.05
C LEU A 117 5.79 -4.05 -7.04
N GLY A 118 6.60 -3.42 -7.89
CA GLY A 118 7.44 -4.12 -8.86
C GLY A 118 6.82 -4.22 -10.25
N VAL A 119 7.49 -4.95 -11.14
CA VAL A 119 6.99 -5.19 -12.50
C VAL A 119 5.85 -6.21 -12.44
N PRO A 120 4.68 -5.95 -13.06
CA PRO A 120 3.62 -6.93 -13.16
C PRO A 120 4.14 -8.24 -13.76
N PRO A 121 3.77 -9.41 -13.24
CA PRO A 121 4.21 -10.67 -13.81
C PRO A 121 3.65 -10.87 -15.24
N ASP A 122 4.38 -11.59 -16.07
CA ASP A 122 3.97 -11.90 -17.44
C ASP A 122 2.57 -12.52 -17.54
N SER A 123 2.19 -13.31 -16.54
CA SER A 123 0.85 -13.91 -16.45
C SER A 123 -0.24 -12.84 -16.33
N MET A 124 -0.02 -11.79 -15.53
CA MET A 124 -0.94 -10.66 -15.41
C MET A 124 -1.08 -9.92 -16.75
N LEU A 125 0.03 -9.56 -17.38
CA LEU A 125 0.04 -8.85 -18.66
C LEU A 125 -0.69 -9.63 -19.76
N LYS A 126 -0.44 -10.95 -19.84
CA LYS A 126 -1.10 -11.83 -20.83
C LYS A 126 -2.60 -11.98 -20.57
N GLN A 127 -3.00 -12.21 -19.33
CA GLN A 127 -4.42 -12.35 -18.97
C GLN A 127 -5.18 -11.04 -19.20
N ALA A 128 -4.63 -9.92 -18.75
CA ALA A 128 -5.20 -8.59 -18.93
C ALA A 128 -5.44 -8.28 -20.42
N LYS A 129 -4.42 -8.49 -21.25
CA LYS A 129 -4.51 -8.30 -22.69
C LYS A 129 -5.59 -9.17 -23.33
N SER A 130 -5.72 -10.43 -22.91
CA SER A 130 -6.74 -11.35 -23.46
C SER A 130 -8.18 -10.96 -23.11
N LYS A 131 -8.37 -10.13 -22.09
CA LYS A 131 -9.67 -9.70 -21.56
C LYS A 131 -9.96 -8.21 -21.75
N ASP A 132 -9.11 -7.50 -22.47
CA ASP A 132 -9.22 -6.04 -22.68
C ASP A 132 -9.25 -5.25 -21.35
N VAL A 133 -8.38 -5.65 -20.42
CA VAL A 133 -8.18 -5.00 -19.12
C VAL A 133 -6.84 -4.26 -19.14
N ALA A 134 -6.84 -2.96 -18.84
CA ALA A 134 -5.63 -2.17 -18.77
C ALA A 134 -4.77 -2.57 -17.57
N VAL A 135 -3.45 -2.59 -17.73
CA VAL A 135 -2.50 -2.84 -16.65
C VAL A 135 -1.83 -1.54 -16.22
N ALA A 136 -1.91 -1.23 -14.92
CA ALA A 136 -1.23 -0.08 -14.32
C ALA A 136 -0.10 -0.52 -13.39
N ALA A 137 0.95 0.30 -13.30
CA ALA A 137 2.04 0.09 -12.34
C ALA A 137 2.44 1.37 -11.63
N LEU A 138 2.64 1.29 -10.31
CA LEU A 138 3.08 2.41 -9.49
C LEU A 138 4.61 2.51 -9.49
N VAL A 139 5.13 3.71 -9.69
CA VAL A 139 6.57 3.97 -9.76
C VAL A 139 6.96 5.19 -8.92
N GLY A 140 8.14 5.13 -8.30
CA GLY A 140 8.71 6.23 -7.52
C GLY A 140 10.01 6.80 -8.10
N ALA A 141 10.38 6.40 -9.34
CA ALA A 141 11.56 6.88 -10.06
C ALA A 141 11.39 6.67 -11.57
N LYS A 142 12.04 7.49 -12.39
CA LYS A 142 11.97 7.39 -13.85
C LYS A 142 12.50 6.06 -14.42
N GLU A 143 13.52 5.48 -13.78
CA GLU A 143 14.07 4.19 -14.17
C GLU A 143 13.07 3.06 -13.96
N HIS A 144 12.19 3.21 -12.95
CA HIS A 144 11.08 2.28 -12.74
C HIS A 144 10.05 2.42 -13.87
N ALA A 145 9.69 3.66 -14.24
CA ALA A 145 8.73 3.93 -15.33
C ALA A 145 9.21 3.30 -16.65
N LEU A 146 10.48 3.51 -16.99
CA LEU A 146 11.07 2.93 -18.20
C LEU A 146 11.02 1.40 -18.22
N ARG A 147 11.29 0.75 -17.07
CA ARG A 147 11.17 -0.72 -16.95
C ARG A 147 9.73 -1.21 -17.15
N GLN A 148 8.77 -0.48 -16.59
CA GLN A 148 7.35 -0.81 -16.69
C GLN A 148 6.85 -0.65 -18.15
N ALA A 149 7.20 0.46 -18.81
CA ALA A 149 6.86 0.70 -20.21
C ALA A 149 7.42 -0.39 -21.12
N LYS A 150 8.70 -0.76 -20.92
CA LYS A 150 9.34 -1.88 -21.67
C LYS A 150 8.67 -3.23 -21.41
N ALA A 151 8.08 -3.44 -20.24
CA ALA A 151 7.35 -4.66 -19.91
C ALA A 151 5.95 -4.70 -20.55
N GLY A 152 5.46 -3.59 -21.13
CA GLY A 152 4.15 -3.53 -21.79
C GLY A 152 3.00 -3.16 -20.86
N VAL A 153 3.28 -2.35 -19.83
CA VAL A 153 2.26 -1.76 -18.95
C VAL A 153 1.56 -0.61 -19.68
N ASP A 154 0.24 -0.51 -19.58
CA ASP A 154 -0.56 0.50 -20.29
C ASP A 154 -0.58 1.85 -19.57
N ILE A 155 -0.47 1.83 -18.23
CA ILE A 155 -0.58 3.03 -17.40
C ILE A 155 0.55 3.06 -16.36
N ILE A 156 1.29 4.14 -16.33
CA ILE A 156 2.28 4.43 -15.30
C ILE A 156 1.68 5.41 -14.29
N VAL A 157 1.71 5.05 -13.00
CA VAL A 157 1.32 5.94 -11.90
C VAL A 157 2.59 6.44 -11.21
N ALA A 158 3.01 7.67 -11.52
CA ALA A 158 4.17 8.31 -10.89
C ALA A 158 3.81 8.81 -9.49
N ALA A 159 4.17 8.04 -8.47
CA ALA A 159 3.89 8.32 -7.06
C ALA A 159 5.08 8.98 -6.38
N GLY A 160 5.03 10.29 -6.19
CA GLY A 160 6.10 11.06 -5.55
C GLY A 160 6.20 10.84 -4.03
N GLY A 161 7.24 11.42 -3.43
CA GLY A 161 7.54 11.29 -2.00
C GLY A 161 6.48 11.86 -1.06
N GLU A 162 5.51 12.60 -1.57
CA GLU A 162 4.36 13.13 -0.83
C GLU A 162 3.18 12.14 -0.79
N ALA A 163 3.26 11.01 -1.50
CA ALA A 163 2.22 9.99 -1.47
C ALA A 163 2.06 9.39 -0.07
N GLY A 164 0.82 9.24 0.39
CA GLY A 164 0.50 8.47 1.61
C GLY A 164 0.78 6.98 1.40
N GLY A 165 1.24 6.30 2.43
CA GLY A 165 1.70 4.93 2.32
C GLY A 165 3.12 4.82 1.76
N HIS A 166 3.45 3.67 1.16
CA HIS A 166 4.78 3.44 0.58
C HIS A 166 5.06 4.47 -0.52
N CYS A 167 6.20 5.14 -0.42
CA CYS A 167 6.56 6.21 -1.36
C CYS A 167 8.06 6.23 -1.65
N GLY A 168 8.40 6.74 -2.83
CA GLY A 168 9.78 7.01 -3.24
C GLY A 168 10.40 8.20 -2.49
N VAL A 169 11.58 8.61 -2.95
CA VAL A 169 12.31 9.78 -2.41
C VAL A 169 12.15 11.02 -3.29
N VAL A 170 11.80 10.83 -4.56
CA VAL A 170 11.67 11.91 -5.53
C VAL A 170 10.36 12.65 -5.29
N PRO A 171 10.36 13.99 -5.10
CA PRO A 171 9.13 14.77 -4.95
C PRO A 171 8.24 14.69 -6.19
N THR A 172 6.93 14.77 -6.01
CA THR A 172 5.92 14.69 -7.08
C THR A 172 6.17 15.71 -8.20
N MET A 173 6.52 16.95 -7.84
CA MET A 173 6.83 18.03 -8.79
C MET A 173 8.05 17.73 -9.67
N VAL A 174 8.99 16.91 -9.20
CA VAL A 174 10.19 16.50 -9.96
C VAL A 174 9.92 15.21 -10.73
N LEU A 175 9.27 14.24 -10.08
CA LEU A 175 9.06 12.91 -10.64
C LEU A 175 8.17 12.92 -11.89
N ILE A 176 7.08 13.70 -11.87
CA ILE A 176 6.10 13.67 -12.97
C ILE A 176 6.74 14.11 -14.30
N PRO A 177 7.42 15.27 -14.41
CA PRO A 177 8.07 15.67 -15.66
C PRO A 177 9.21 14.74 -16.07
N GLU A 178 10.00 14.19 -15.12
CA GLU A 178 11.03 13.19 -15.45
C GLU A 178 10.44 11.91 -16.05
N VAL A 179 9.27 11.46 -15.54
CA VAL A 179 8.59 10.30 -16.10
C VAL A 179 7.92 10.63 -17.43
N ALA A 180 7.33 11.82 -17.58
CA ALA A 180 6.74 12.25 -18.84
C ALA A 180 7.80 12.27 -19.97
N GLU A 181 9.01 12.79 -19.71
CA GLU A 181 10.11 12.81 -20.67
C GLU A 181 10.51 11.39 -21.13
N VAL A 182 10.68 10.43 -20.21
CA VAL A 182 11.06 9.06 -20.62
C VAL A 182 9.93 8.30 -21.31
N LEU A 183 8.69 8.72 -21.13
CA LEU A 183 7.53 8.12 -21.82
C LEU A 183 7.27 8.73 -23.21
N GLU A 184 8.02 9.74 -23.66
CA GLU A 184 7.94 10.24 -25.04
C GLU A 184 8.26 9.16 -26.07
N GLU A 185 9.09 8.16 -25.71
CA GLU A 185 9.40 6.98 -26.53
C GLU A 185 8.30 5.91 -26.50
N TYR A 186 7.30 6.06 -25.62
CA TYR A 186 6.19 5.10 -25.38
C TYR A 186 4.84 5.84 -25.40
N PRO A 187 4.44 6.45 -26.54
CA PRO A 187 3.26 7.31 -26.61
C PRO A 187 1.93 6.60 -26.31
N GLU A 188 1.90 5.27 -26.36
CA GLU A 188 0.76 4.43 -25.98
C GLU A 188 0.59 4.29 -24.47
N VAL A 189 1.62 4.60 -23.66
CA VAL A 189 1.58 4.47 -22.20
C VAL A 189 1.07 5.76 -21.57
N ALA A 190 -0.05 5.67 -20.87
CA ALA A 190 -0.61 6.82 -20.16
C ALA A 190 0.13 7.09 -18.84
N LEU A 191 0.44 8.37 -18.56
CA LEU A 191 0.99 8.80 -17.28
C LEU A 191 -0.11 9.35 -16.37
N LEU A 192 -0.21 8.84 -15.15
CA LEU A 192 -0.99 9.43 -14.06
C LEU A 192 -0.05 9.93 -12.95
N GLY A 193 -0.29 11.14 -12.46
CA GLY A 193 0.45 11.66 -11.31
C GLY A 193 -0.22 11.28 -9.98
N ALA A 194 0.59 10.93 -8.98
CA ALA A 194 0.15 10.60 -7.63
C ALA A 194 1.09 11.22 -6.57
N GLY A 195 0.56 11.41 -5.36
CA GLY A 195 1.33 11.95 -4.25
C GLY A 195 1.00 13.41 -3.94
N GLY A 196 0.31 13.64 -2.83
CA GLY A 196 -0.06 14.98 -2.35
C GLY A 196 -1.10 15.72 -3.20
N ILE A 197 -1.75 15.04 -4.14
CA ILE A 197 -2.74 15.64 -5.05
C ILE A 197 -4.13 15.44 -4.47
N VAL A 198 -4.78 16.51 -4.04
CA VAL A 198 -6.10 16.49 -3.38
C VAL A 198 -7.09 17.52 -3.95
N THR A 199 -6.62 18.46 -4.76
CA THR A 199 -7.45 19.54 -5.31
C THR A 199 -7.43 19.55 -6.83
N GLY A 200 -8.47 20.10 -7.46
CA GLY A 200 -8.52 20.28 -8.91
C GLY A 200 -7.39 21.17 -9.44
N ARG A 201 -6.89 22.13 -8.65
CA ARG A 201 -5.73 22.95 -9.01
C ARG A 201 -4.44 22.12 -9.12
N GLN A 202 -4.24 21.18 -8.18
CA GLN A 202 -3.10 20.26 -8.23
C GLN A 202 -3.24 19.26 -9.39
N MET A 203 -4.47 18.79 -9.66
CA MET A 203 -4.73 17.97 -10.85
C MET A 203 -4.36 18.72 -12.14
N ALA A 204 -4.80 19.97 -12.30
CA ALA A 204 -4.47 20.78 -13.46
C ALA A 204 -2.95 21.01 -13.59
N ALA A 205 -2.25 21.27 -12.49
CA ALA A 205 -0.79 21.38 -12.47
C ALA A 205 -0.10 20.08 -12.88
N THR A 206 -0.58 18.94 -12.40
CA THR A 206 -0.08 17.61 -12.76
C THR A 206 -0.23 17.33 -14.25
N MET A 207 -1.38 17.70 -14.83
CA MET A 207 -1.60 17.57 -16.27
C MET A 207 -0.71 18.53 -17.08
N ALA A 208 -0.47 19.74 -16.59
CA ALA A 208 0.47 20.68 -17.22
C ALA A 208 1.93 20.18 -17.19
N MET A 209 2.28 19.29 -16.28
CA MET A 209 3.58 18.62 -16.21
C MET A 209 3.71 17.40 -17.14
N GLY A 210 2.70 17.08 -17.95
CA GLY A 210 2.73 15.99 -18.92
C GLY A 210 1.89 14.74 -18.55
N ALA A 211 1.22 14.74 -17.40
CA ALA A 211 0.35 13.61 -17.04
C ALA A 211 -1.02 13.69 -17.77
N ALA A 212 -1.58 12.55 -18.13
CA ALA A 212 -2.94 12.42 -18.67
C ALA A 212 -4.04 12.59 -17.61
N GLY A 213 -3.68 12.46 -16.33
CA GLY A 213 -4.60 12.57 -15.21
C GLY A 213 -3.91 12.33 -13.88
N VAL A 214 -4.69 11.99 -12.85
CA VAL A 214 -4.19 11.79 -11.49
C VAL A 214 -4.72 10.49 -10.88
N TRP A 215 -3.92 9.94 -9.96
CA TRP A 215 -4.30 8.86 -9.07
C TRP A 215 -4.33 9.38 -7.64
N THR A 216 -5.51 9.48 -7.05
CA THR A 216 -5.72 10.03 -5.71
C THR A 216 -6.18 8.96 -4.75
N ALA A 217 -5.65 8.95 -3.52
CA ALA A 217 -5.95 7.94 -2.52
C ALA A 217 -6.33 8.57 -1.16
N SER A 218 -5.38 9.21 -0.46
CA SER A 218 -5.56 9.64 0.94
C SER A 218 -6.74 10.59 1.15
N VAL A 219 -7.10 11.40 0.15
CA VAL A 219 -8.26 12.30 0.22
C VAL A 219 -9.58 11.55 0.43
N TRP A 220 -9.69 10.32 -0.05
CA TRP A 220 -10.89 9.50 0.07
C TRP A 220 -11.02 8.83 1.43
N LEU A 221 -9.91 8.66 2.17
CA LEU A 221 -9.91 8.03 3.50
C LEU A 221 -10.69 8.84 4.55
N THR A 222 -10.94 10.13 4.31
CA THR A 222 -11.68 11.02 5.21
C THR A 222 -13.17 11.13 4.88
N THR A 223 -13.64 10.49 3.80
CA THR A 223 -15.05 10.52 3.43
C THR A 223 -15.92 9.68 4.39
N PRO A 224 -17.21 9.97 4.52
CA PRO A 224 -18.12 9.17 5.35
C PRO A 224 -18.16 7.69 4.95
N GLU A 225 -18.02 7.40 3.65
CA GLU A 225 -18.10 6.05 3.08
C GLU A 225 -16.84 5.21 3.34
N ALA A 226 -15.70 5.85 3.65
CA ALA A 226 -14.47 5.11 3.93
C ALA A 226 -14.55 4.39 5.27
N GLU A 227 -14.09 3.14 5.30
CA GLU A 227 -13.98 2.30 6.52
C GLU A 227 -12.79 2.69 7.43
N THR A 228 -12.13 3.81 7.14
CA THR A 228 -11.03 4.31 7.95
C THR A 228 -11.47 4.48 9.40
N ASN A 229 -10.65 4.01 10.34
CA ASN A 229 -10.85 4.20 11.77
C ASN A 229 -11.25 5.67 12.07
N PRO A 230 -12.35 5.92 12.77
CA PRO A 230 -12.87 7.28 13.04
C PRO A 230 -11.83 8.20 13.70
N ILE A 231 -10.99 7.67 14.59
CA ILE A 231 -9.92 8.45 15.25
C ILE A 231 -8.87 8.88 14.23
N VAL A 232 -8.44 7.95 13.36
CA VAL A 232 -7.48 8.28 12.30
C VAL A 232 -8.10 9.27 11.31
N LYS A 233 -9.38 9.11 10.96
CA LYS A 233 -10.12 10.05 10.10
C LYS A 233 -10.12 11.46 10.68
N THR A 234 -10.43 11.62 11.97
CA THR A 234 -10.38 12.90 12.67
C THR A 234 -8.98 13.51 12.63
N LYS A 235 -7.95 12.72 12.97
CA LYS A 235 -6.55 13.17 12.90
C LYS A 235 -6.16 13.62 11.49
N MET A 236 -6.59 12.90 10.46
CA MET A 236 -6.30 13.28 9.06
C MET A 236 -6.95 14.60 8.66
N ILE A 237 -8.16 14.90 9.19
CA ILE A 237 -8.88 16.16 8.91
C ILE A 237 -8.21 17.34 9.63
N GLU A 238 -7.72 17.13 10.85
CA GLU A 238 -7.06 18.15 11.66
C GLU A 238 -5.62 18.42 11.27
N ALA A 239 -4.95 17.42 10.65
CA ALA A 239 -3.55 17.47 10.30
C ALA A 239 -3.23 18.48 9.19
N THR A 240 -2.04 19.04 9.28
CA THR A 240 -1.40 19.84 8.24
C THR A 240 -0.32 19.02 7.53
N SER A 241 0.26 19.57 6.47
CA SER A 241 1.39 18.94 5.77
C SER A 241 2.62 18.71 6.66
N ARG A 242 2.72 19.42 7.80
CA ARG A 242 3.83 19.29 8.76
C ARG A 242 3.65 18.10 9.72
N ASP A 243 2.44 17.58 9.82
CA ASP A 243 2.09 16.50 10.73
C ASP A 243 2.27 15.12 10.08
N THR A 244 2.98 15.06 8.96
CA THR A 244 3.33 13.81 8.30
C THR A 244 4.82 13.50 8.43
N VAL A 245 5.13 12.23 8.62
CA VAL A 245 6.50 11.71 8.64
C VAL A 245 6.66 10.60 7.60
N ARG A 246 7.89 10.38 7.18
CA ARG A 246 8.25 9.26 6.33
C ARG A 246 9.06 8.27 7.14
N SER A 247 8.42 7.20 7.59
CA SER A 247 8.98 6.24 8.54
C SER A 247 8.98 4.82 7.97
N LYS A 248 9.89 3.98 8.45
CA LYS A 248 9.95 2.53 8.17
C LYS A 248 9.23 1.71 9.24
N SER A 249 8.66 2.33 10.25
CA SER A 249 8.12 1.68 11.46
C SER A 249 7.07 0.61 11.21
N ARG A 250 6.31 0.71 10.09
CA ARG A 250 5.22 -0.24 9.78
C ARG A 250 5.69 -1.48 9.04
N THR A 251 6.56 -1.32 8.04
CA THR A 251 6.84 -2.41 7.09
C THR A 251 8.34 -2.61 6.81
N GLY A 252 9.20 -1.76 7.34
CA GLY A 252 10.62 -1.74 6.99
C GLY A 252 10.93 -1.00 5.68
N LYS A 253 9.89 -0.63 4.91
CA LYS A 253 10.03 0.25 3.74
C LYS A 253 9.52 1.66 4.09
N PRO A 254 10.14 2.73 3.53
CA PRO A 254 9.68 4.08 3.76
C PRO A 254 8.22 4.25 3.35
N SER A 255 7.41 4.73 4.28
CA SER A 255 6.00 5.06 4.03
C SER A 255 5.65 6.38 4.71
N ARG A 256 4.85 7.21 4.04
CA ARG A 256 4.35 8.46 4.61
C ARG A 256 3.12 8.18 5.45
N GLN A 257 3.16 8.65 6.68
CA GLN A 257 2.16 8.42 7.71
C GLN A 257 1.87 9.73 8.43
N LEU A 258 0.74 9.83 9.12
CA LEU A 258 0.58 10.82 10.17
C LEU A 258 1.59 10.54 11.28
N ARG A 259 2.15 11.61 11.85
CA ARG A 259 3.00 11.51 13.02
C ARG A 259 2.16 11.07 14.22
N SER A 260 2.65 10.11 14.95
CA SER A 260 2.03 9.59 16.17
C SER A 260 3.12 9.14 17.15
N LEU A 261 2.74 8.83 18.40
CA LEU A 261 3.69 8.27 19.35
C LEU A 261 4.33 6.96 18.86
N TRP A 262 3.65 6.20 17.99
CA TRP A 262 4.24 5.03 17.34
C TRP A 262 5.42 5.41 16.45
N THR A 263 5.23 6.39 15.57
CA THR A 263 6.31 6.83 14.67
C THR A 263 7.44 7.47 15.45
N ASP A 264 7.15 8.27 16.48
CA ASP A 264 8.14 8.92 17.32
C ASP A 264 8.98 7.91 18.10
N ALA A 265 8.36 6.84 18.61
CA ALA A 265 9.09 5.75 19.27
C ALA A 265 10.09 5.07 18.34
N TRP A 266 9.71 4.79 17.09
CA TRP A 266 10.59 4.14 16.12
C TRP A 266 11.66 5.07 15.50
N GLU A 267 11.52 6.38 15.64
CA GLU A 267 12.52 7.38 15.25
C GLU A 267 13.44 7.80 16.43
N ALA A 268 13.20 7.29 17.63
CA ALA A 268 14.01 7.57 18.80
C ALA A 268 15.43 6.98 18.65
N THR A 269 16.43 7.63 19.27
CA THR A 269 17.83 7.24 19.13
C THR A 269 18.11 5.83 19.64
N GLU A 270 17.39 5.40 20.68
CA GLU A 270 17.48 4.08 21.29
C GLU A 270 16.65 2.99 20.58
N ALA A 271 15.86 3.36 19.59
CA ALA A 271 15.05 2.41 18.82
C ALA A 271 15.94 1.46 18.00
N PRO A 272 15.60 0.18 17.92
CA PRO A 272 16.28 -0.72 16.99
C PRO A 272 15.96 -0.29 15.54
N GLU A 273 16.95 -0.45 14.64
CA GLU A 273 16.69 -0.18 13.21
C GLU A 273 15.54 -1.06 12.71
N PRO A 274 14.52 -0.49 12.06
CA PRO A 274 13.41 -1.28 11.54
C PRO A 274 13.87 -2.40 10.61
N LEU A 275 13.33 -3.60 10.81
CA LEU A 275 13.68 -4.79 10.03
C LEU A 275 13.26 -4.65 8.57
N PRO A 276 13.94 -5.32 7.62
CA PRO A 276 13.48 -5.36 6.24
C PRO A 276 12.13 -6.06 6.13
N MET A 277 11.31 -5.63 5.15
CA MET A 277 10.04 -6.29 4.83
C MET A 277 10.28 -7.76 4.40
N PRO A 278 9.51 -8.75 4.89
CA PRO A 278 8.27 -8.59 5.65
C PRO A 278 8.42 -8.60 7.18
N LEU A 279 9.63 -8.76 7.72
CA LEU A 279 9.86 -8.97 9.15
C LEU A 279 9.32 -7.82 10.02
N GLN A 280 9.54 -6.56 9.60
CA GLN A 280 9.00 -5.41 10.31
C GLN A 280 7.47 -5.44 10.35
N SER A 281 6.83 -5.88 9.28
CA SER A 281 5.36 -6.01 9.26
C SER A 281 4.86 -7.04 10.28
N LEU A 282 5.60 -8.14 10.48
CA LEU A 282 5.25 -9.16 11.48
C LEU A 282 5.41 -8.65 12.92
N VAL A 283 6.30 -7.69 13.14
CA VAL A 283 6.47 -7.02 14.44
C VAL A 283 5.38 -5.98 14.68
N SER A 284 5.13 -5.12 13.70
CA SER A 284 4.29 -3.93 13.86
C SER A 284 2.80 -4.18 13.67
N HIS A 285 2.41 -5.01 12.69
CA HIS A 285 1.00 -5.22 12.33
C HIS A 285 0.13 -5.71 13.50
N PRO A 286 0.54 -6.72 14.30
CA PRO A 286 -0.25 -7.16 15.45
C PRO A 286 -0.46 -6.07 16.49
N ALA A 287 0.58 -5.28 16.75
CA ALA A 287 0.52 -4.18 17.69
C ALA A 287 -0.44 -3.08 17.19
N LEU A 288 -0.29 -2.67 15.92
CA LEU A 288 -1.12 -1.62 15.32
C LEU A 288 -2.57 -2.07 15.13
N ALA A 289 -2.85 -3.34 14.82
CA ALA A 289 -4.21 -3.87 14.80
C ALA A 289 -4.88 -3.82 16.18
N LYS A 290 -4.11 -4.09 17.26
CA LYS A 290 -4.60 -3.92 18.63
C LYS A 290 -4.84 -2.45 18.97
N VAL A 291 -3.92 -1.57 18.60
CA VAL A 291 -4.05 -0.11 18.75
C VAL A 291 -5.30 0.39 18.03
N ASP A 292 -5.51 -0.03 16.78
CA ASP A 292 -6.67 0.35 15.97
C ASP A 292 -7.98 0.00 16.68
N LYS A 293 -8.11 -1.24 17.15
CA LYS A 293 -9.29 -1.70 17.87
C LYS A 293 -9.53 -0.95 19.18
N LEU A 294 -8.48 -0.72 19.98
CA LEU A 294 -8.59 -0.06 21.27
C LEU A 294 -8.87 1.45 21.11
N SER A 295 -8.32 2.10 20.09
CA SER A 295 -8.56 3.52 19.82
C SER A 295 -10.05 3.78 19.52
N GLN A 296 -10.71 2.88 18.81
CA GLN A 296 -12.16 2.95 18.54
C GLN A 296 -13.00 2.76 19.80
N SER A 297 -12.51 2.02 20.79
CA SER A 297 -13.18 1.83 22.08
C SER A 297 -12.92 2.93 23.11
N GLY A 298 -12.19 3.97 22.73
CA GLY A 298 -11.94 5.15 23.58
C GLY A 298 -10.70 5.05 24.47
N HIS A 299 -9.79 4.10 24.22
CA HIS A 299 -8.55 4.00 24.98
C HIS A 299 -7.57 5.13 24.56
N GLU A 300 -7.31 6.09 25.47
CA GLU A 300 -6.53 7.30 25.20
C GLU A 300 -5.13 6.97 24.63
N GLY A 301 -4.35 6.13 25.32
CA GLY A 301 -3.00 5.76 24.85
C GLY A 301 -3.01 5.05 23.48
N ALA A 302 -4.08 4.33 23.12
CA ALA A 302 -4.23 3.77 21.79
C ALA A 302 -4.55 4.86 20.75
N GLN A 303 -5.33 5.86 21.12
CA GLN A 303 -5.56 7.00 20.24
C GLN A 303 -4.26 7.77 19.95
N ASP A 304 -3.36 7.92 20.91
CA ASP A 304 -2.09 8.60 20.71
C ASP A 304 -1.13 7.83 19.80
N LEU A 305 -1.21 6.49 19.82
CA LEU A 305 -0.41 5.61 18.96
C LEU A 305 -0.96 5.48 17.53
N ALA A 306 -2.26 5.68 17.32
CA ALA A 306 -2.97 5.48 16.04
C ALA A 306 -2.62 6.52 14.96
#